data_e0b29f5d6086ad0cc163076bd22ac4df
#
_entry.id   e0b29f5d6086ad0cc163076bd22ac4df
#
_cell.length_a   1.000
_cell.length_b   1.000
_cell.length_c   1.000
_cell.angle_alpha   90.00
_cell.angle_beta   90.00
_cell.angle_gamma   90.00
#
_symmetry.space_group_name_H-M   'P 1'
#
loop_
_entity.id
_entity.type
_entity.pdbx_description
1 polymer ?
#
loop_
_entity_poly.entity_id
_entity_poly.type
_entity_poly.pdbx_seq_one_letter_code
_entity_poly.pdbx_strand_id
1 'polypeptide(L)'
;MLRLVPLGLSWPLSLRRPNILRPDAAPPLFDQSALNYESLEDCCDPSSSSCSAMSLYSFNSERDTATFVHNANGRKFNKLNPLYKLPSDQPEFSRHDKQHELLKSALGGHLYPAPELVESVLSNIPNRRKAILDLGSGSGAWCIEMANKFEHADVVGVDLVANASRPTPSNCRFEFDDINLGLSHYYNQFDLVHSRAVVNGIDDFTRYVEDIVGCLRPEGVAILVEGDWRPYREDKITPYPLAGLGGNEGSWWGRICFEAFELMKKRGSSIDGGDEVEKGLHHPLLRDNQTASYFVPLGPWAIGDTEDYTADLKKQGQLMAENAKEFTGALSHLFEDAGLQSEVVSSWLDNVNAGMFNET
;
A
#
# COMPACT_ATOMS: atom_id res chain seq x y z
N MET A 1 -12.13 13.40 -11.05
CA MET A 1 -10.88 13.54 -10.29
C MET A 1 -10.86 12.53 -9.14
N LEU A 2 -9.74 11.91 -8.89
CA LEU A 2 -9.54 10.98 -7.77
C LEU A 2 -8.85 11.76 -6.62
N ARG A 3 -9.26 11.51 -5.38
CA ARG A 3 -8.68 12.14 -4.19
C ARG A 3 -7.66 11.20 -3.55
N LEU A 4 -6.48 11.70 -3.25
CA LEU A 4 -5.45 11.05 -2.46
C LEU A 4 -5.34 11.78 -1.12
N VAL A 5 -5.28 11.05 -0.02
CA VAL A 5 -5.18 11.61 1.33
C VAL A 5 -3.87 11.15 1.97
N PRO A 6 -2.79 11.93 1.91
CA PRO A 6 -1.57 11.65 2.65
C PRO A 6 -1.65 12.20 4.07
N LEU A 7 -0.98 11.55 5.00
CA LEU A 7 -0.82 11.95 6.38
C LEU A 7 0.66 11.99 6.76
N GLY A 8 1.09 13.09 7.34
CA GLY A 8 2.40 13.18 7.98
C GLY A 8 2.21 13.29 9.49
N LEU A 9 2.88 12.43 10.27
CA LEU A 9 2.73 12.34 11.72
C LEU A 9 4.11 12.31 12.39
N SER A 10 4.34 13.10 13.45
CA SER A 10 5.59 13.10 14.19
C SER A 10 5.40 12.73 15.69
N TRP A 11 6.39 12.08 16.29
CA TRP A 11 6.39 11.59 17.67
C TRP A 11 7.13 12.54 18.63
N PRO A 12 6.62 12.82 19.86
CA PRO A 12 7.30 13.70 20.82
C PRO A 12 8.48 13.05 21.56
N LEU A 13 9.57 13.80 21.75
CA LEU A 13 10.76 13.41 22.52
C LEU A 13 10.49 13.06 24.00
N SER A 14 9.40 13.54 24.58
CA SER A 14 9.19 13.57 26.04
C SER A 14 8.38 12.43 26.63
N LEU A 15 7.77 11.56 25.83
CA LEU A 15 6.96 10.47 26.34
C LEU A 15 7.70 9.12 26.23
N ARG A 16 8.12 8.58 27.38
CA ARG A 16 8.45 7.15 27.47
C ARG A 16 7.19 6.37 27.16
N ARG A 17 7.28 5.37 26.27
CA ARG A 17 6.17 4.49 25.90
C ARG A 17 5.54 3.91 27.16
N PRO A 18 4.21 3.92 27.32
CA PRO A 18 3.56 2.98 28.19
C PRO A 18 3.90 1.56 27.70
N ASN A 19 4.23 0.64 28.61
CA ASN A 19 4.26 -0.78 28.29
C ASN A 19 2.88 -1.18 27.84
N ILE A 20 2.68 -1.29 26.54
CA ILE A 20 1.43 -1.85 25.98
C ILE A 20 1.55 -3.36 26.18
N LEU A 21 1.07 -3.80 27.35
CA LEU A 21 0.78 -5.23 27.55
C LEU A 21 -0.43 -5.54 26.68
N ARG A 22 -0.21 -6.27 25.60
CA ARG A 22 -1.32 -6.87 24.85
C ARG A 22 -2.08 -7.84 25.78
N PRO A 23 -3.41 -7.84 25.81
CA PRO A 23 -4.14 -9.00 26.28
C PRO A 23 -3.75 -10.17 25.39
N ASP A 24 -3.56 -11.35 26.01
CA ASP A 24 -3.12 -12.58 25.36
C ASP A 24 -3.74 -12.76 23.98
N ALA A 25 -2.90 -12.76 22.95
CA ALA A 25 -3.32 -12.99 21.59
C ALA A 25 -3.99 -14.37 21.51
N ALA A 26 -5.14 -14.43 20.87
CA ALA A 26 -5.73 -15.69 20.48
C ALA A 26 -4.67 -16.51 19.72
N PRO A 27 -4.59 -17.83 19.92
CA PRO A 27 -3.58 -18.63 19.25
C PRO A 27 -3.72 -18.45 17.74
N PRO A 28 -2.61 -18.35 16.99
CA PRO A 28 -2.66 -18.16 15.55
C PRO A 28 -3.48 -19.29 14.91
N LEU A 29 -4.39 -18.93 14.01
CA LEU A 29 -5.19 -19.86 13.22
C LEU A 29 -4.35 -20.72 12.25
N PHE A 30 -3.05 -20.56 12.28
CA PHE A 30 -2.09 -21.35 11.51
C PHE A 30 -1.40 -22.33 12.44
N ASP A 31 -1.63 -23.61 12.20
CA ASP A 31 -0.88 -24.70 12.81
C ASP A 31 0.56 -24.66 12.25
N GLN A 32 1.49 -24.14 13.04
CA GLN A 32 2.92 -24.11 12.71
C GLN A 32 3.51 -25.53 12.59
N SER A 33 2.79 -26.58 12.98
CA SER A 33 3.23 -27.98 12.85
C SER A 33 3.20 -28.49 11.40
N ALA A 34 2.56 -27.77 10.47
CA ALA A 34 2.57 -28.12 9.04
C ALA A 34 3.84 -27.66 8.30
N LEU A 35 4.66 -26.83 8.91
CA LEU A 35 6.01 -26.56 8.45
C LEU A 35 6.94 -27.56 9.12
N ASN A 36 7.26 -28.64 8.42
CA ASN A 36 8.31 -29.58 8.84
C ASN A 36 9.62 -28.81 8.96
N TYR A 37 9.90 -28.32 10.18
CA TYR A 37 11.25 -27.99 10.61
C TYR A 37 12.02 -29.30 10.75
N GLU A 38 12.60 -29.78 9.66
CA GLU A 38 13.71 -30.70 9.81
C GLU A 38 14.82 -29.93 10.50
N SER A 39 15.10 -30.38 11.72
CA SER A 39 16.05 -29.88 12.67
C SER A 39 17.41 -29.58 12.02
N LEU A 40 17.78 -28.31 11.95
CA LEU A 40 19.18 -27.90 11.93
C LEU A 40 19.69 -27.80 13.39
N GLU A 41 19.58 -28.88 14.12
CA GLU A 41 20.35 -29.12 15.36
C GLU A 41 21.69 -29.74 14.93
N ASP A 42 22.63 -28.89 14.54
CA ASP A 42 24.07 -29.18 14.63
C ASP A 42 24.83 -27.94 14.16
N CYS A 43 25.12 -27.04 15.08
CA CYS A 43 26.23 -26.09 15.09
C CYS A 43 26.00 -24.97 16.11
N CYS A 44 25.78 -25.26 17.39
CA CYS A 44 25.91 -24.24 18.44
C CYS A 44 26.73 -24.80 19.58
N ASP A 45 27.96 -24.33 19.72
CA ASP A 45 28.80 -24.49 20.90
C ASP A 45 28.16 -23.66 22.05
N PRO A 46 27.83 -24.24 23.21
CA PRO A 46 27.18 -23.57 24.33
C PRO A 46 28.02 -22.51 25.05
N SER A 47 29.23 -22.25 24.62
CA SER A 47 30.16 -21.33 25.27
C SER A 47 30.30 -19.94 24.65
N SER A 48 29.57 -19.61 23.57
CA SER A 48 29.61 -18.28 22.95
C SER A 48 28.37 -17.45 23.26
N SER A 49 28.51 -16.41 24.04
CA SER A 49 27.48 -15.44 24.45
C SER A 49 27.12 -14.42 23.34
N SER A 50 26.87 -14.88 22.11
CA SER A 50 26.45 -14.03 20.99
C SER A 50 25.60 -14.77 19.98
N CYS A 51 24.48 -15.33 20.43
CA CYS A 51 23.49 -15.89 19.51
C CYS A 51 22.11 -15.32 19.80
N SER A 52 21.79 -14.18 19.18
CA SER A 52 20.43 -13.75 18.89
C SER A 52 20.38 -13.16 17.49
N ALA A 53 20.86 -13.90 16.49
CA ALA A 53 20.45 -13.65 15.12
C ALA A 53 19.19 -14.49 14.90
N MET A 54 18.01 -13.86 14.97
CA MET A 54 16.83 -14.42 14.29
C MET A 54 17.26 -14.65 12.85
N SER A 55 17.27 -15.90 12.41
CA SER A 55 17.52 -16.22 11.01
C SER A 55 16.36 -15.67 10.20
N LEU A 56 16.57 -14.54 9.54
CA LEU A 56 15.64 -14.02 8.56
C LEU A 56 15.45 -15.08 7.48
N TYR A 57 14.20 -15.48 7.26
CA TYR A 57 13.87 -16.42 6.21
C TYR A 57 14.24 -15.82 4.85
N SER A 58 15.18 -16.44 4.16
CA SER A 58 15.60 -15.99 2.83
C SER A 58 14.67 -16.58 1.78
N PHE A 59 13.86 -15.74 1.14
CA PHE A 59 12.96 -16.15 0.06
C PHE A 59 13.72 -16.78 -1.11
N ASN A 60 13.29 -17.98 -1.50
CA ASN A 60 13.72 -18.65 -2.70
C ASN A 60 12.56 -18.69 -3.70
N SER A 61 12.68 -17.96 -4.82
CA SER A 61 11.60 -17.78 -5.80
C SER A 61 11.07 -19.09 -6.39
N GLU A 62 11.88 -20.13 -6.50
CA GLU A 62 11.45 -21.44 -7.05
C GLU A 62 10.69 -22.26 -6.01
N ARG A 63 11.21 -22.33 -4.79
CA ARG A 63 10.63 -23.16 -3.72
C ARG A 63 9.40 -22.48 -3.10
N ASP A 64 9.46 -21.19 -2.88
CA ASP A 64 8.53 -20.51 -1.98
C ASP A 64 7.33 -19.92 -2.72
N THR A 65 7.43 -19.65 -4.03
CA THR A 65 6.30 -19.18 -4.83
C THR A 65 5.10 -20.12 -4.74
N ALA A 66 5.30 -21.45 -4.81
CA ALA A 66 4.21 -22.43 -4.71
C ALA A 66 3.53 -22.42 -3.34
N THR A 67 4.25 -22.04 -2.27
CA THR A 67 3.74 -21.96 -0.92
C THR A 67 2.86 -20.71 -0.72
N PHE A 68 3.29 -19.57 -1.21
CA PHE A 68 2.68 -18.27 -0.92
C PHE A 68 1.73 -17.77 -2.01
N VAL A 69 1.71 -18.41 -3.19
CA VAL A 69 0.92 -17.97 -4.35
C VAL A 69 0.06 -19.10 -4.90
N HIS A 70 -1.14 -18.79 -5.37
CA HIS A 70 -1.97 -19.68 -6.16
C HIS A 70 -2.32 -19.06 -7.51
N ASN A 71 -2.66 -19.91 -8.50
CA ASN A 71 -3.08 -19.46 -9.81
C ASN A 71 -4.62 -19.55 -9.92
N ALA A 72 -5.22 -18.48 -10.44
CA ALA A 72 -6.64 -18.46 -10.82
C ALA A 72 -6.80 -17.61 -12.09
N ASN A 73 -7.50 -18.12 -13.08
CA ASN A 73 -7.79 -17.43 -14.36
C ASN A 73 -6.54 -16.83 -15.05
N GLY A 74 -5.40 -17.53 -15.00
CA GLY A 74 -4.15 -17.09 -15.61
C GLY A 74 -3.40 -16.02 -14.82
N ARG A 75 -3.90 -15.58 -13.66
CA ARG A 75 -3.28 -14.62 -12.76
C ARG A 75 -2.77 -15.32 -11.48
N LYS A 76 -1.84 -14.68 -10.79
CA LYS A 76 -1.31 -15.18 -9.50
C LYS A 76 -1.85 -14.34 -8.35
N PHE A 77 -2.25 -15.00 -7.25
CA PHE A 77 -2.79 -14.38 -6.06
C PHE A 77 -2.06 -14.88 -4.82
N ASN A 78 -1.95 -14.04 -3.79
CA ASN A 78 -1.39 -14.44 -2.51
C ASN A 78 -2.28 -15.48 -1.80
N LYS A 79 -1.66 -16.29 -0.94
CA LYS A 79 -2.34 -17.24 -0.05
C LYS A 79 -2.33 -16.82 1.42
N LEU A 80 -1.56 -15.80 1.78
CA LEU A 80 -1.33 -15.42 3.17
C LEU A 80 -2.51 -14.63 3.72
N ASN A 81 -2.97 -13.64 2.97
CA ASN A 81 -4.05 -12.76 3.39
C ASN A 81 -5.30 -12.99 2.53
N PRO A 82 -6.38 -13.59 3.09
CA PRO A 82 -7.60 -13.88 2.35
C PRO A 82 -8.43 -12.64 2.00
N LEU A 83 -8.17 -11.48 2.62
CA LEU A 83 -8.85 -10.23 2.34
C LEU A 83 -8.32 -9.58 1.06
N TYR A 84 -7.00 -9.65 0.83
CA TYR A 84 -6.38 -9.05 -0.35
C TYR A 84 -6.64 -9.89 -1.59
N LYS A 85 -7.53 -9.42 -2.46
CA LYS A 85 -8.05 -10.13 -3.64
C LYS A 85 -7.51 -9.62 -4.98
N LEU A 86 -6.54 -8.71 -4.97
CA LEU A 86 -5.84 -8.31 -6.18
C LEU A 86 -4.73 -9.30 -6.51
N PRO A 87 -4.36 -9.42 -7.80
CA PRO A 87 -3.26 -10.28 -8.22
C PRO A 87 -1.91 -9.86 -7.58
N SER A 88 -0.98 -10.82 -7.57
CA SER A 88 0.40 -10.61 -7.11
C SER A 88 1.36 -11.20 -8.16
N ASP A 89 1.32 -10.63 -9.35
CA ASP A 89 2.09 -11.09 -10.53
C ASP A 89 2.72 -9.92 -11.29
N GLN A 90 3.51 -10.23 -12.33
CA GLN A 90 4.23 -9.21 -13.07
C GLN A 90 3.33 -8.15 -13.72
N PRO A 91 2.15 -8.46 -14.30
CA PRO A 91 1.22 -7.43 -14.77
C PRO A 91 0.77 -6.48 -13.65
N GLU A 92 0.49 -6.99 -12.45
CA GLU A 92 0.11 -6.16 -11.30
C GLU A 92 1.27 -5.30 -10.81
N PHE A 93 2.49 -5.84 -10.74
CA PHE A 93 3.68 -5.04 -10.40
C PHE A 93 3.92 -3.93 -11.42
N SER A 94 3.68 -4.18 -12.72
CA SER A 94 3.78 -3.13 -13.75
C SER A 94 2.71 -2.05 -13.56
N ARG A 95 1.49 -2.42 -13.13
CA ARG A 95 0.44 -1.47 -12.77
C ARG A 95 0.84 -0.64 -11.54
N HIS A 96 1.44 -1.26 -10.52
CA HIS A 96 1.97 -0.53 -9.35
C HIS A 96 3.07 0.46 -9.73
N ASP A 97 3.92 0.15 -10.70
CA ASP A 97 4.92 1.09 -11.21
C ASP A 97 4.27 2.32 -11.86
N LYS A 98 3.22 2.14 -12.67
CA LYS A 98 2.44 3.25 -13.24
C LYS A 98 1.76 4.07 -12.17
N GLN A 99 1.17 3.42 -11.17
CA GLN A 99 0.56 4.10 -10.02
C GLN A 99 1.60 4.90 -9.24
N HIS A 100 2.81 4.38 -9.07
CA HIS A 100 3.91 5.08 -8.42
C HIS A 100 4.29 6.36 -9.20
N GLU A 101 4.46 6.29 -10.51
CA GLU A 101 4.74 7.46 -11.34
C GLU A 101 3.60 8.49 -11.34
N LEU A 102 2.35 8.03 -11.34
CA LEU A 102 1.18 8.89 -11.20
C LEU A 102 1.21 9.67 -9.88
N LEU A 103 1.41 8.97 -8.76
CA LEU A 103 1.45 9.58 -7.44
C LEU A 103 2.62 10.55 -7.28
N LYS A 104 3.79 10.18 -7.80
CA LYS A 104 4.95 11.05 -7.83
C LYS A 104 4.68 12.33 -8.63
N SER A 105 4.04 12.22 -9.80
CA SER A 105 3.61 13.39 -10.58
C SER A 105 2.59 14.25 -9.81
N ALA A 106 1.60 13.64 -9.16
CA ALA A 106 0.62 14.38 -8.36
C ALA A 106 1.23 15.09 -7.15
N LEU A 107 2.35 14.58 -6.63
CA LEU A 107 3.14 15.21 -5.56
C LEU A 107 4.22 16.18 -6.08
N GLY A 108 4.11 16.65 -7.32
CA GLY A 108 5.07 17.59 -7.91
C GLY A 108 6.48 17.02 -8.11
N GLY A 109 6.60 15.73 -8.34
CA GLY A 109 7.86 14.99 -8.52
C GLY A 109 8.45 14.42 -7.22
N HIS A 110 7.83 14.66 -6.08
CA HIS A 110 8.30 14.12 -4.80
C HIS A 110 7.82 12.69 -4.56
N LEU A 111 8.62 11.91 -3.83
CA LEU A 111 8.30 10.51 -3.43
C LEU A 111 7.30 10.43 -2.27
N TYR A 112 7.10 11.55 -1.58
CA TYR A 112 6.29 11.66 -0.36
C TYR A 112 5.71 13.08 -0.25
N PRO A 113 4.58 13.24 0.45
CA PRO A 113 4.10 14.56 0.87
C PRO A 113 4.99 15.15 1.97
N ALA A 114 4.89 16.47 2.20
CA ALA A 114 5.67 17.20 3.21
C ALA A 114 7.20 16.97 3.11
N PRO A 115 7.82 17.30 1.95
CA PRO A 115 9.22 16.96 1.69
C PRO A 115 10.18 17.55 2.73
N GLU A 116 9.96 18.76 3.22
CA GLU A 116 10.83 19.39 4.22
C GLU A 116 10.86 18.58 5.54
N LEU A 117 9.71 18.07 5.98
CA LEU A 117 9.61 17.25 7.19
C LEU A 117 10.37 15.93 7.02
N VAL A 118 10.13 15.23 5.91
CA VAL A 118 10.77 13.92 5.64
C VAL A 118 12.29 14.09 5.50
N GLU A 119 12.75 15.08 4.77
CA GLU A 119 14.17 15.36 4.59
C GLU A 119 14.85 15.76 5.91
N SER A 120 14.15 16.49 6.78
CA SER A 120 14.63 16.81 8.12
C SER A 120 14.79 15.56 8.97
N VAL A 121 13.76 14.69 9.02
CA VAL A 121 13.77 13.46 9.81
C VAL A 121 14.82 12.47 9.30
N LEU A 122 14.99 12.37 7.99
CA LEU A 122 15.95 11.49 7.34
C LEU A 122 17.33 12.13 7.15
N SER A 123 17.57 13.32 7.67
CA SER A 123 18.87 13.97 7.57
C SER A 123 20.00 13.08 8.11
N ASN A 124 21.15 13.12 7.44
CA ASN A 124 22.30 12.30 7.82
C ASN A 124 22.85 12.73 9.19
N ILE A 125 22.93 11.80 10.13
CA ILE A 125 23.52 12.01 11.45
C ILE A 125 24.76 11.13 11.57
N PRO A 126 25.93 11.69 11.93
CA PRO A 126 27.15 10.90 12.09
C PRO A 126 26.94 9.70 13.04
N ASN A 127 27.44 8.55 12.65
CA ASN A 127 27.38 7.29 13.40
C ASN A 127 25.96 6.74 13.71
N ARG A 128 24.94 7.22 13.00
CA ARG A 128 23.58 6.69 13.10
C ARG A 128 22.98 6.53 11.71
N ARG A 129 22.72 5.29 11.29
CA ARG A 129 21.92 5.03 10.09
C ARG A 129 20.45 5.31 10.36
N LYS A 130 19.82 5.97 9.42
CA LYS A 130 18.37 6.14 9.40
C LYS A 130 17.71 4.85 8.92
N ALA A 131 16.46 4.63 9.29
CA ALA A 131 15.72 3.45 8.89
C ALA A 131 14.32 3.84 8.39
N ILE A 132 13.92 3.25 7.26
CA ILE A 132 12.67 3.49 6.56
C ILE A 132 11.94 2.16 6.42
N LEU A 133 10.66 2.13 6.76
CA LEU A 133 9.76 0.99 6.57
C LEU A 133 8.67 1.37 5.58
N ASP A 134 8.43 0.52 4.58
CA ASP A 134 7.34 0.64 3.62
C ASP A 134 6.40 -0.57 3.76
N LEU A 135 5.20 -0.34 4.24
CA LEU A 135 4.19 -1.37 4.46
C LEU A 135 3.27 -1.47 3.25
N GLY A 136 3.25 -2.64 2.60
CA GLY A 136 2.61 -2.86 1.31
C GLY A 136 3.48 -2.34 0.16
N SER A 137 4.73 -2.79 0.09
CA SER A 137 5.74 -2.28 -0.87
C SER A 137 5.42 -2.60 -2.35
N GLY A 138 4.54 -3.54 -2.63
CA GLY A 138 4.08 -3.91 -3.97
C GLY A 138 5.22 -4.22 -4.94
N SER A 139 5.38 -3.40 -5.99
CA SER A 139 6.48 -3.56 -6.97
C SER A 139 7.86 -3.23 -6.41
N GLY A 140 7.95 -2.58 -5.25
CA GLY A 140 9.20 -2.11 -4.63
C GLY A 140 9.73 -0.79 -5.20
N ALA A 141 9.02 -0.15 -6.15
CA ALA A 141 9.51 1.06 -6.82
C ALA A 141 9.81 2.18 -5.83
N TRP A 142 8.91 2.44 -4.88
CA TRP A 142 9.08 3.48 -3.87
C TRP A 142 10.28 3.19 -2.96
N CYS A 143 10.42 1.97 -2.46
CA CYS A 143 11.57 1.57 -1.62
C CYS A 143 12.91 1.79 -2.32
N ILE A 144 12.99 1.40 -3.61
CA ILE A 144 14.22 1.54 -4.40
C ILE A 144 14.56 3.01 -4.63
N GLU A 145 13.58 3.86 -4.96
CA GLU A 145 13.82 5.30 -5.14
C GLU A 145 14.20 5.97 -3.81
N MET A 146 13.59 5.58 -2.68
CA MET A 146 13.98 6.06 -1.36
C MET A 146 15.40 5.65 -0.98
N ALA A 147 15.79 4.40 -1.26
CA ALA A 147 17.13 3.90 -0.99
C ALA A 147 18.21 4.64 -1.82
N ASN A 148 17.90 4.94 -3.09
CA ASN A 148 18.79 5.73 -3.94
C ASN A 148 18.87 7.20 -3.48
N LYS A 149 17.78 7.78 -2.99
CA LYS A 149 17.76 9.17 -2.49
C LYS A 149 18.48 9.31 -1.15
N PHE A 150 18.33 8.33 -0.27
CA PHE A 150 18.88 8.33 1.10
C PHE A 150 19.88 7.19 1.29
N GLU A 151 21.04 7.26 0.64
CA GLU A 151 22.07 6.20 0.67
C GLU A 151 22.56 5.86 2.10
N HIS A 152 22.43 6.80 3.04
CA HIS A 152 22.75 6.64 4.47
C HIS A 152 21.60 6.02 5.30
N ALA A 153 20.47 5.69 4.70
CA ALA A 153 19.35 5.04 5.34
C ALA A 153 19.24 3.57 4.94
N ASP A 154 18.73 2.73 5.82
CA ASP A 154 18.33 1.36 5.52
C ASP A 154 16.83 1.35 5.20
N VAL A 155 16.45 0.79 4.07
CA VAL A 155 15.05 0.71 3.59
C VAL A 155 14.57 -0.72 3.64
N VAL A 156 13.43 -0.94 4.29
CA VAL A 156 12.75 -2.25 4.38
C VAL A 156 11.39 -2.11 3.74
N GLY A 157 11.13 -2.88 2.69
CA GLY A 157 9.80 -3.03 2.09
C GLY A 157 9.16 -4.34 2.56
N VAL A 158 7.93 -4.27 3.03
CA VAL A 158 7.16 -5.42 3.50
C VAL A 158 5.96 -5.64 2.59
N ASP A 159 5.73 -6.86 2.13
CA ASP A 159 4.58 -7.22 1.31
C ASP A 159 4.23 -8.70 1.44
N LEU A 160 3.02 -9.08 1.06
CA LEU A 160 2.56 -10.47 0.99
C LEU A 160 3.32 -11.29 -0.07
N VAL A 161 3.82 -10.64 -1.11
CA VAL A 161 4.56 -11.25 -2.23
C VAL A 161 5.64 -10.29 -2.71
N ALA A 162 6.91 -10.66 -2.57
CA ALA A 162 8.01 -9.83 -3.05
C ALA A 162 8.17 -9.89 -4.57
N ASN A 163 8.52 -8.75 -5.16
CA ASN A 163 9.01 -8.68 -6.53
C ASN A 163 10.52 -8.96 -6.58
N ALA A 164 10.90 -10.25 -6.59
CA ALA A 164 12.30 -10.70 -6.56
C ALA A 164 13.09 -10.42 -7.85
N SER A 165 12.44 -9.93 -8.91
CA SER A 165 13.06 -9.76 -10.24
C SER A 165 13.71 -8.37 -10.43
N ARG A 166 13.57 -7.46 -9.46
CA ARG A 166 14.02 -6.07 -9.58
C ARG A 166 15.40 -5.87 -8.95
N PRO A 167 16.38 -5.26 -9.68
CA PRO A 167 17.65 -4.86 -9.07
C PRO A 167 17.43 -3.94 -7.87
N THR A 168 18.01 -4.29 -6.74
CA THR A 168 17.78 -3.61 -5.46
C THR A 168 19.08 -3.00 -4.94
N PRO A 169 19.11 -1.71 -4.52
CA PRO A 169 20.26 -1.09 -3.87
C PRO A 169 20.69 -1.85 -2.62
N SER A 170 21.97 -1.81 -2.26
CA SER A 170 22.53 -2.56 -1.12
C SER A 170 21.96 -2.14 0.24
N ASN A 171 21.38 -0.95 0.34
CA ASN A 171 20.71 -0.42 1.53
C ASN A 171 19.18 -0.62 1.50
N CYS A 172 18.66 -1.45 0.58
CA CYS A 172 17.24 -1.79 0.47
C CYS A 172 17.07 -3.31 0.51
N ARG A 173 16.08 -3.79 1.24
CA ARG A 173 15.68 -5.19 1.27
C ARG A 173 14.17 -5.32 1.32
N PHE A 174 13.67 -6.48 0.90
CA PHE A 174 12.24 -6.82 0.95
C PHE A 174 12.03 -8.02 1.86
N GLU A 175 10.97 -7.94 2.67
CA GLU A 175 10.58 -8.97 3.63
C GLU A 175 9.12 -9.39 3.35
N PHE A 176 8.83 -10.68 3.57
CA PHE A 176 7.48 -11.24 3.43
C PHE A 176 6.79 -11.20 4.77
N ASP A 177 5.66 -10.51 4.84
CA ASP A 177 4.84 -10.51 6.03
C ASP A 177 3.38 -10.16 5.71
N ASP A 178 2.46 -10.66 6.52
CA ASP A 178 1.09 -10.17 6.57
C ASP A 178 0.96 -9.16 7.71
N ILE A 179 0.82 -7.90 7.36
CA ILE A 179 0.71 -6.80 8.31
C ILE A 179 -0.48 -6.92 9.27
N ASN A 180 -1.49 -7.75 8.95
CA ASN A 180 -2.58 -8.08 9.87
C ASN A 180 -2.15 -9.00 11.03
N LEU A 181 -1.01 -9.68 10.93
CA LEU A 181 -0.49 -10.52 12.03
C LEU A 181 0.22 -9.70 13.12
N GLY A 182 0.36 -8.37 12.91
CA GLY A 182 0.98 -7.43 13.83
C GLY A 182 2.45 -7.20 13.53
N LEU A 183 2.94 -6.01 13.89
CA LEU A 183 4.27 -5.49 13.52
C LEU A 183 5.22 -5.37 14.72
N SER A 184 4.99 -6.14 15.81
CA SER A 184 5.76 -6.00 17.04
C SER A 184 7.28 -6.23 16.87
N HIS A 185 7.68 -7.06 15.90
CA HIS A 185 9.09 -7.31 15.56
C HIS A 185 9.79 -6.11 14.91
N TYR A 186 9.02 -5.14 14.39
CA TYR A 186 9.53 -3.86 13.85
C TYR A 186 9.46 -2.70 14.84
N TYR A 187 8.95 -2.91 16.05
CA TYR A 187 8.73 -1.81 17.01
C TYR A 187 10.01 -1.06 17.35
N ASN A 188 9.90 0.29 17.34
CA ASN A 188 10.95 1.22 17.72
C ASN A 188 12.23 1.14 16.85
N GLN A 189 12.09 0.84 15.58
CA GLN A 189 13.22 0.65 14.68
C GLN A 189 13.33 1.68 13.56
N PHE A 190 12.26 2.43 13.23
CA PHE A 190 12.21 3.24 12.03
C PHE A 190 12.07 4.74 12.32
N ASP A 191 12.78 5.55 11.54
CA ASP A 191 12.67 7.01 11.53
C ASP A 191 11.52 7.47 10.63
N LEU A 192 11.18 6.67 9.61
CA LEU A 192 10.04 6.88 8.72
C LEU A 192 9.29 5.55 8.51
N VAL A 193 7.98 5.57 8.69
CA VAL A 193 7.08 4.48 8.26
C VAL A 193 6.15 5.02 7.18
N HIS A 194 6.15 4.39 6.02
CA HIS A 194 5.29 4.70 4.89
C HIS A 194 4.31 3.56 4.65
N SER A 195 3.10 3.89 4.26
CA SER A 195 2.05 2.96 3.88
C SER A 195 1.20 3.58 2.79
N ARG A 196 0.94 2.83 1.71
CA ARG A 196 0.24 3.37 0.55
C ARG A 196 -0.65 2.34 -0.14
N ALA A 197 -1.95 2.68 -0.26
CA ALA A 197 -2.96 1.88 -0.96
C ALA A 197 -3.07 0.44 -0.44
N VAL A 198 -3.06 0.26 0.89
CA VAL A 198 -3.08 -1.05 1.55
C VAL A 198 -4.43 -1.39 2.19
N VAL A 199 -5.30 -0.41 2.36
CA VAL A 199 -6.55 -0.53 3.15
C VAL A 199 -7.44 -1.70 2.74
N ASN A 200 -7.41 -2.11 1.46
CA ASN A 200 -8.16 -3.25 0.95
C ASN A 200 -7.71 -4.61 1.50
N GLY A 201 -6.50 -4.69 2.06
CA GLY A 201 -5.94 -5.88 2.70
C GLY A 201 -5.93 -5.83 4.23
N ILE A 202 -6.43 -4.75 4.85
CA ILE A 202 -6.43 -4.55 6.31
C ILE A 202 -7.77 -4.96 6.91
N ASP A 203 -7.74 -5.74 7.98
CA ASP A 203 -8.92 -6.18 8.74
C ASP A 203 -9.31 -5.18 9.84
N ASP A 204 -8.33 -4.62 10.54
CA ASP A 204 -8.51 -3.64 11.63
C ASP A 204 -7.54 -2.48 11.44
N PHE A 205 -8.04 -1.39 10.85
CA PHE A 205 -7.22 -0.23 10.55
C PHE A 205 -6.77 0.52 11.82
N THR A 206 -7.56 0.47 12.89
CA THR A 206 -7.18 1.08 14.18
C THR A 206 -5.95 0.38 14.75
N ARG A 207 -5.96 -0.95 14.80
CA ARG A 207 -4.81 -1.76 15.22
C ARG A 207 -3.60 -1.54 14.31
N TYR A 208 -3.85 -1.44 13.01
CA TYR A 208 -2.79 -1.18 12.04
C TYR A 208 -2.08 0.17 12.30
N VAL A 209 -2.84 1.23 12.61
CA VAL A 209 -2.25 2.53 12.99
C VAL A 209 -1.48 2.43 14.30
N GLU A 210 -1.97 1.69 15.30
CA GLU A 210 -1.24 1.43 16.54
C GLU A 210 0.09 0.72 16.29
N ASP A 211 0.10 -0.27 15.41
CA ASP A 211 1.31 -0.99 14.99
C ASP A 211 2.30 -0.07 14.25
N ILE A 212 1.82 0.79 13.33
CA ILE A 212 2.64 1.81 12.65
C ILE A 212 3.32 2.71 13.68
N VAL A 213 2.54 3.25 14.62
CA VAL A 213 3.07 4.09 15.71
C VAL A 213 4.09 3.30 16.53
N GLY A 214 3.81 2.01 16.78
CA GLY A 214 4.74 1.09 17.42
C GLY A 214 6.09 1.00 16.73
N CYS A 215 6.12 0.96 15.41
CA CYS A 215 7.35 0.84 14.60
C CYS A 215 8.24 2.09 14.64
N LEU A 216 7.65 3.27 14.90
CA LEU A 216 8.39 4.53 14.92
C LEU A 216 9.35 4.64 16.10
N ARG A 217 10.52 5.16 15.84
CA ARG A 217 11.41 5.74 16.87
C ARG A 217 10.82 7.05 17.38
N PRO A 218 11.23 7.55 18.57
CA PRO A 218 10.94 8.92 18.97
C PRO A 218 11.33 9.91 17.87
N GLU A 219 10.48 10.89 17.59
CA GLU A 219 10.60 11.89 16.50
C GLU A 219 10.51 11.29 15.09
N GLY A 220 10.12 10.02 14.96
CA GLY A 220 9.83 9.40 13.67
C GLY A 220 8.55 9.91 13.06
N VAL A 221 8.42 9.77 11.74
CA VAL A 221 7.27 10.22 10.96
C VAL A 221 6.55 9.03 10.34
N ALA A 222 5.23 9.01 10.39
CA ALA A 222 4.41 8.11 9.59
C ALA A 222 3.78 8.87 8.43
N ILE A 223 3.74 8.24 7.26
CA ILE A 223 3.07 8.73 6.05
C ILE A 223 2.10 7.66 5.59
N LEU A 224 0.81 7.98 5.62
CA LEU A 224 -0.23 7.12 5.09
C LEU A 224 -0.86 7.79 3.86
N VAL A 225 -0.96 7.06 2.76
CA VAL A 225 -1.54 7.56 1.51
C VAL A 225 -2.60 6.59 1.03
N GLU A 226 -3.86 7.01 1.09
CA GLU A 226 -4.96 6.17 0.62
C GLU A 226 -5.76 6.87 -0.48
N GLY A 227 -6.37 6.08 -1.34
CA GLY A 227 -7.22 6.58 -2.42
C GLY A 227 -8.67 6.66 -2.01
N ASP A 228 -9.32 7.79 -2.27
CA ASP A 228 -10.78 7.84 -2.33
C ASP A 228 -11.21 7.44 -3.75
N TRP A 229 -11.81 6.27 -3.87
CA TRP A 229 -12.20 5.67 -5.16
C TRP A 229 -13.41 6.36 -5.80
N ARG A 230 -14.09 7.26 -5.06
CA ARG A 230 -15.21 8.03 -5.60
C ARG A 230 -14.70 9.06 -6.61
N PRO A 231 -15.21 9.08 -7.84
CA PRO A 231 -14.91 10.14 -8.77
C PRO A 231 -15.62 11.43 -8.34
N TYR A 232 -14.94 12.56 -8.45
CA TYR A 232 -15.47 13.89 -8.17
C TYR A 232 -15.59 14.70 -9.44
N ARG A 233 -16.54 15.66 -9.44
CA ARG A 233 -16.65 16.68 -10.49
C ARG A 233 -15.44 17.62 -10.43
N GLU A 234 -15.36 18.56 -11.38
CA GLU A 234 -14.28 19.55 -11.45
C GLU A 234 -14.17 20.43 -10.20
N ASP A 235 -15.29 20.63 -9.49
CA ASP A 235 -15.33 21.38 -8.23
C ASP A 235 -14.56 20.68 -7.08
N LYS A 236 -14.13 19.42 -7.28
CA LYS A 236 -13.41 18.58 -6.30
C LYS A 236 -14.19 18.34 -4.98
N ILE A 237 -15.48 18.60 -4.98
CA ILE A 237 -16.38 18.53 -3.82
C ILE A 237 -17.53 17.59 -4.11
N THR A 238 -18.17 17.74 -5.29
CA THR A 238 -19.38 16.99 -5.65
C THR A 238 -19.02 15.62 -6.21
N PRO A 239 -19.41 14.50 -5.55
CA PRO A 239 -19.20 13.18 -6.12
C PRO A 239 -19.92 13.02 -7.45
N TYR A 240 -19.30 12.33 -8.37
CA TYR A 240 -19.94 11.96 -9.64
C TYR A 240 -20.94 10.81 -9.38
N PRO A 241 -22.16 10.85 -9.93
CA PRO A 241 -23.11 9.77 -9.73
C PRO A 241 -22.58 8.44 -10.29
N LEU A 242 -22.97 7.34 -9.67
CA LEU A 242 -22.65 6.01 -10.16
C LEU A 242 -23.50 5.67 -11.38
N ALA A 243 -22.93 5.02 -12.38
CA ALA A 243 -23.70 4.51 -13.51
C ALA A 243 -24.74 3.50 -13.03
N GLY A 244 -25.96 3.62 -13.56
CA GLY A 244 -27.07 2.70 -13.28
C GLY A 244 -26.96 1.40 -14.08
N LEU A 245 -27.61 0.34 -13.60
CA LEU A 245 -27.81 -0.86 -14.40
C LEU A 245 -28.82 -0.53 -15.51
N GLY A 246 -28.34 -0.20 -16.70
CA GLY A 246 -29.15 0.08 -17.87
C GLY A 246 -29.20 1.54 -18.35
N GLY A 247 -28.38 2.46 -17.82
CA GLY A 247 -28.30 3.85 -18.26
C GLY A 247 -26.89 4.33 -18.51
N ASN A 248 -26.74 5.27 -19.46
CA ASN A 248 -25.45 5.88 -19.79
C ASN A 248 -25.07 7.07 -18.87
N GLU A 249 -25.90 7.38 -17.89
CA GLU A 249 -25.64 8.47 -16.94
C GLU A 249 -24.83 7.98 -15.75
N GLY A 250 -23.77 8.70 -15.41
CA GLY A 250 -22.90 8.42 -14.27
C GLY A 250 -21.57 7.74 -14.63
N SER A 251 -20.76 7.54 -13.63
CA SER A 251 -19.41 6.96 -13.76
C SER A 251 -19.42 5.44 -13.62
N TRP A 252 -19.02 4.74 -14.67
CA TRP A 252 -18.78 3.30 -14.61
C TRP A 252 -17.55 2.94 -13.75
N TRP A 253 -16.53 3.79 -13.76
CA TRP A 253 -15.41 3.68 -12.81
C TRP A 253 -15.92 3.69 -11.36
N GLY A 254 -16.71 4.72 -11.02
CA GLY A 254 -17.30 4.82 -9.68
C GLY A 254 -18.16 3.61 -9.34
N ARG A 255 -18.94 3.10 -10.31
CA ARG A 255 -19.78 1.90 -10.11
C ARG A 255 -18.95 0.66 -9.81
N ILE A 256 -17.94 0.35 -10.60
CA ILE A 256 -17.08 -0.83 -10.38
C ILE A 256 -16.36 -0.73 -9.04
N CYS A 257 -15.81 0.44 -8.71
CA CYS A 257 -15.15 0.65 -7.43
C CYS A 257 -16.13 0.44 -6.27
N PHE A 258 -17.33 0.98 -6.35
CA PHE A 258 -18.36 0.79 -5.32
C PHE A 258 -18.70 -0.70 -5.11
N GLU A 259 -18.95 -1.44 -6.17
CA GLU A 259 -19.28 -2.88 -6.09
C GLU A 259 -18.09 -3.69 -5.52
N ALA A 260 -16.85 -3.37 -5.92
CA ALA A 260 -15.66 -3.99 -5.36
C ALA A 260 -15.50 -3.70 -3.87
N PHE A 261 -15.73 -2.45 -3.45
CA PHE A 261 -15.74 -2.01 -2.06
C PHE A 261 -16.73 -2.80 -1.22
N GLU A 262 -17.99 -2.89 -1.66
CA GLU A 262 -19.02 -3.64 -0.94
C GLU A 262 -18.67 -5.12 -0.78
N LEU A 263 -18.05 -5.72 -1.80
CA LEU A 263 -17.57 -7.10 -1.72
C LEU A 263 -16.40 -7.27 -0.75
N MET A 264 -15.44 -6.34 -0.76
CA MET A 264 -14.29 -6.38 0.15
C MET A 264 -14.72 -6.16 1.60
N LYS A 265 -15.63 -5.21 1.86
CA LYS A 265 -16.24 -5.00 3.19
C LYS A 265 -16.95 -6.23 3.72
N LYS A 266 -17.76 -6.90 2.89
CA LYS A 266 -18.44 -8.14 3.28
C LYS A 266 -17.46 -9.26 3.67
N ARG A 267 -16.20 -9.17 3.23
CA ARG A 267 -15.13 -10.11 3.58
C ARG A 267 -14.33 -9.68 4.82
N GLY A 268 -14.61 -8.52 5.38
CA GLY A 268 -13.98 -8.01 6.60
C GLY A 268 -12.84 -7.02 6.37
N SER A 269 -12.69 -6.48 5.16
CA SER A 269 -11.71 -5.42 4.88
C SER A 269 -12.14 -4.08 5.46
N SER A 270 -11.21 -3.34 6.07
CA SER A 270 -11.40 -1.96 6.58
C SER A 270 -11.31 -0.92 5.45
N ILE A 271 -11.99 -1.14 4.35
CA ILE A 271 -11.77 -0.40 3.09
C ILE A 271 -12.29 1.06 3.08
N ASP A 272 -12.92 1.57 4.12
CA ASP A 272 -13.30 3.00 4.23
C ASP A 272 -12.08 3.92 4.47
N GLY A 273 -10.98 3.65 3.74
CA GLY A 273 -9.63 4.15 3.96
C GLY A 273 -9.50 5.64 4.23
N GLY A 274 -10.24 6.51 3.53
CA GLY A 274 -10.19 7.94 3.78
C GLY A 274 -10.65 8.33 5.18
N ASP A 275 -11.78 7.76 5.62
CA ASP A 275 -12.36 8.03 6.94
C ASP A 275 -11.55 7.33 8.05
N GLU A 276 -11.03 6.13 7.79
CA GLU A 276 -10.20 5.38 8.74
C GLU A 276 -8.83 6.04 8.92
N VAL A 277 -8.23 6.55 7.86
CA VAL A 277 -6.99 7.32 7.92
C VAL A 277 -7.18 8.58 8.77
N GLU A 278 -8.29 9.30 8.62
CA GLU A 278 -8.59 10.48 9.45
C GLU A 278 -8.75 10.12 10.93
N LYS A 279 -9.37 8.99 11.25
CA LYS A 279 -9.45 8.49 12.64
C LYS A 279 -8.06 8.16 13.21
N GLY A 280 -7.17 7.59 12.42
CA GLY A 280 -5.78 7.31 12.80
C GLY A 280 -4.99 8.54 13.26
N LEU A 281 -5.34 9.73 12.75
CA LEU A 281 -4.74 11.01 13.19
C LEU A 281 -4.95 11.32 14.67
N HIS A 282 -6.01 10.81 15.25
CA HIS A 282 -6.34 11.07 16.67
C HIS A 282 -5.61 10.14 17.64
N HIS A 283 -4.64 9.34 17.18
CA HIS A 283 -3.84 8.50 18.06
C HIS A 283 -3.07 9.35 19.07
N PRO A 284 -3.15 9.08 20.40
CA PRO A 284 -2.67 9.97 21.47
C PRO A 284 -1.14 10.19 21.48
N LEU A 285 -0.38 9.32 20.79
CA LEU A 285 1.07 9.44 20.69
C LEU A 285 1.52 10.20 19.43
N LEU A 286 0.59 10.61 18.57
CA LEU A 286 0.87 11.37 17.36
C LEU A 286 0.56 12.85 17.59
N ARG A 287 1.38 13.72 17.03
CA ARG A 287 1.22 15.18 17.08
C ARG A 287 1.63 15.81 15.75
N ASP A 288 1.29 17.07 15.59
CA ASP A 288 1.56 17.85 14.38
C ASP A 288 0.97 17.23 13.11
N ASN A 289 -0.22 16.62 13.28
CA ASN A 289 -0.90 15.89 12.24
C ASN A 289 -1.29 16.82 11.10
N GLN A 290 -0.98 16.43 9.86
CA GLN A 290 -1.29 17.17 8.66
C GLN A 290 -2.05 16.28 7.69
N THR A 291 -3.09 16.83 7.07
CA THR A 291 -3.79 16.18 5.96
C THR A 291 -3.71 17.03 4.71
N ALA A 292 -3.61 16.39 3.57
CA ALA A 292 -3.73 17.03 2.28
C ALA A 292 -4.57 16.15 1.35
N SER A 293 -5.18 16.76 0.35
CA SER A 293 -5.91 16.04 -0.69
C SER A 293 -5.34 16.42 -2.04
N TYR A 294 -4.94 15.43 -2.81
CA TYR A 294 -4.47 15.60 -4.18
C TYR A 294 -5.51 15.00 -5.12
N PHE A 295 -5.86 15.76 -6.15
CA PHE A 295 -6.83 15.31 -7.13
C PHE A 295 -6.12 15.06 -8.45
N VAL A 296 -6.31 13.86 -9.01
CA VAL A 296 -5.80 13.48 -10.32
C VAL A 296 -6.97 13.34 -11.31
N PRO A 297 -6.80 13.80 -12.56
CA PRO A 297 -7.81 13.60 -13.59
C PRO A 297 -7.98 12.11 -13.89
N LEU A 298 -9.21 11.69 -14.19
CA LEU A 298 -9.49 10.30 -14.61
C LEU A 298 -9.19 10.06 -16.11
N GLY A 299 -8.74 11.09 -16.82
CA GLY A 299 -8.37 11.03 -18.23
C GLY A 299 -7.61 12.28 -18.67
N PRO A 300 -7.05 12.32 -19.89
CA PRO A 300 -6.13 13.35 -20.35
C PRO A 300 -6.79 14.65 -20.83
N TRP A 301 -7.98 14.97 -20.36
CA TRP A 301 -8.78 16.14 -20.78
C TRP A 301 -8.64 17.36 -19.87
N ALA A 302 -8.02 17.23 -18.70
CA ALA A 302 -7.92 18.35 -17.76
C ALA A 302 -7.02 19.48 -18.28
N ILE A 303 -7.44 20.72 -18.01
CA ILE A 303 -6.76 21.94 -18.41
C ILE A 303 -6.37 22.70 -17.13
N GLY A 304 -5.12 23.15 -17.05
CA GLY A 304 -4.60 23.99 -15.98
C GLY A 304 -4.47 25.46 -16.39
N ASP A 305 -4.06 26.29 -15.46
CA ASP A 305 -3.91 27.76 -15.67
C ASP A 305 -2.71 28.13 -16.55
N THR A 306 -1.77 27.20 -16.75
CA THR A 306 -0.59 27.36 -17.60
C THR A 306 -0.45 26.17 -18.55
N GLU A 307 0.34 26.35 -19.62
CA GLU A 307 0.63 25.26 -20.57
C GLU A 307 1.37 24.10 -19.90
N ASP A 308 2.36 24.39 -19.05
CA ASP A 308 3.14 23.39 -18.33
C ASP A 308 2.24 22.60 -17.36
N TYR A 309 1.40 23.28 -16.58
CA TYR A 309 0.46 22.62 -15.67
C TYR A 309 -0.59 21.81 -16.43
N THR A 310 -1.04 22.28 -17.59
CA THR A 310 -1.94 21.51 -18.49
C THR A 310 -1.25 20.24 -18.99
N ALA A 311 0.03 20.31 -19.35
CA ALA A 311 0.79 19.15 -19.79
C ALA A 311 0.94 18.11 -18.65
N ASP A 312 1.20 18.56 -17.43
CA ASP A 312 1.27 17.71 -16.26
C ASP A 312 -0.08 17.03 -15.95
N LEU A 313 -1.18 17.77 -15.98
CA LEU A 313 -2.52 17.23 -15.78
C LEU A 313 -2.90 16.18 -16.85
N LYS A 314 -2.54 16.45 -18.11
CA LYS A 314 -2.77 15.47 -19.21
C LYS A 314 -1.96 14.21 -19.01
N LYS A 315 -0.70 14.32 -18.61
CA LYS A 315 0.16 13.18 -18.27
C LYS A 315 -0.42 12.37 -17.11
N GLN A 316 -0.84 13.04 -16.04
CA GLN A 316 -1.49 12.40 -14.90
C GLN A 316 -2.78 11.68 -15.31
N GLY A 317 -3.62 12.36 -16.11
CA GLY A 317 -4.87 11.79 -16.61
C GLY A 317 -4.64 10.54 -17.49
N GLN A 318 -3.61 10.54 -18.32
CA GLN A 318 -3.26 9.37 -19.11
C GLN A 318 -2.78 8.20 -18.23
N LEU A 319 -1.85 8.46 -17.31
CA LEU A 319 -1.38 7.44 -16.36
C LEU A 319 -2.54 6.89 -15.51
N MET A 320 -3.47 7.75 -15.08
CA MET A 320 -4.64 7.34 -14.32
C MET A 320 -5.58 6.48 -15.16
N ALA A 321 -5.85 6.83 -16.43
CA ALA A 321 -6.71 6.04 -17.30
C ALA A 321 -6.13 4.64 -17.57
N GLU A 322 -4.82 4.56 -17.81
CA GLU A 322 -4.12 3.27 -17.96
C GLU A 322 -4.15 2.44 -16.67
N ASN A 323 -3.84 3.07 -15.53
CA ASN A 323 -3.90 2.41 -14.21
C ASN A 323 -5.32 1.93 -13.89
N ALA A 324 -6.34 2.73 -14.18
CA ALA A 324 -7.73 2.39 -13.95
C ALA A 324 -8.19 1.19 -14.80
N LYS A 325 -7.80 1.14 -16.07
CA LYS A 325 -8.08 0.01 -16.96
C LYS A 325 -7.46 -1.29 -16.43
N GLU A 326 -6.21 -1.24 -16.00
CA GLU A 326 -5.50 -2.41 -15.46
C GLU A 326 -6.06 -2.82 -14.09
N PHE A 327 -6.37 -1.85 -13.23
CA PHE A 327 -6.97 -2.10 -11.91
C PHE A 327 -8.36 -2.75 -12.02
N THR A 328 -9.23 -2.23 -12.89
CA THR A 328 -10.55 -2.84 -13.08
C THR A 328 -10.46 -4.25 -13.66
N GLY A 329 -9.48 -4.50 -14.54
CA GLY A 329 -9.17 -5.85 -15.01
C GLY A 329 -8.69 -6.77 -13.87
N ALA A 330 -7.91 -6.25 -12.92
CA ALA A 330 -7.46 -7.00 -11.75
C ALA A 330 -8.61 -7.37 -10.79
N LEU A 331 -9.69 -6.60 -10.77
CA LEU A 331 -10.90 -6.86 -9.96
C LEU A 331 -11.79 -7.98 -10.54
N SER A 332 -11.58 -8.42 -11.78
CA SER A 332 -12.44 -9.43 -12.42
C SER A 332 -12.59 -10.69 -11.57
N HIS A 333 -11.49 -11.19 -11.02
CA HIS A 333 -11.51 -12.36 -10.17
C HIS A 333 -12.33 -12.16 -8.88
N LEU A 334 -12.30 -10.97 -8.29
CA LEU A 334 -13.11 -10.63 -7.11
C LEU A 334 -14.61 -10.75 -7.41
N PHE A 335 -15.04 -10.28 -8.57
CA PHE A 335 -16.43 -10.33 -9.00
C PHE A 335 -16.87 -11.75 -9.36
N GLU A 336 -16.04 -12.49 -10.08
CA GLU A 336 -16.31 -13.89 -10.45
C GLU A 336 -16.37 -14.79 -9.21
N ASP A 337 -15.45 -14.59 -8.23
CA ASP A 337 -15.46 -15.28 -6.94
C ASP A 337 -16.70 -14.94 -6.08
N ALA A 338 -17.33 -13.78 -6.33
CA ALA A 338 -18.61 -13.39 -5.76
C ALA A 338 -19.83 -13.92 -6.53
N GLY A 339 -19.62 -14.67 -7.63
CA GLY A 339 -20.67 -15.32 -8.43
C GLY A 339 -21.24 -14.47 -9.58
N LEU A 340 -20.58 -13.36 -9.94
CA LEU A 340 -20.96 -12.61 -11.13
C LEU A 340 -20.54 -13.36 -12.39
N GLN A 341 -21.40 -13.35 -13.42
CA GLN A 341 -21.08 -13.96 -14.71
C GLN A 341 -20.01 -13.14 -15.44
N SER A 342 -19.07 -13.80 -16.09
CA SER A 342 -17.94 -13.17 -16.79
C SER A 342 -18.37 -12.17 -17.86
N GLU A 343 -19.53 -12.41 -18.52
CA GLU A 343 -20.11 -11.50 -19.51
C GLU A 343 -20.55 -10.16 -18.89
N VAL A 344 -21.09 -10.20 -17.66
CA VAL A 344 -21.47 -9.00 -16.92
C VAL A 344 -20.23 -8.21 -16.54
N VAL A 345 -19.21 -8.88 -16.00
CA VAL A 345 -17.93 -8.26 -15.64
C VAL A 345 -17.28 -7.63 -16.86
N SER A 346 -17.20 -8.35 -17.99
CA SER A 346 -16.65 -7.83 -19.24
C SER A 346 -17.39 -6.59 -19.73
N SER A 347 -18.73 -6.59 -19.69
CA SER A 347 -19.53 -5.42 -20.08
C SER A 347 -19.24 -4.19 -19.20
N TRP A 348 -19.01 -4.38 -17.91
CA TRP A 348 -18.63 -3.29 -17.01
C TRP A 348 -17.25 -2.72 -17.34
N LEU A 349 -16.28 -3.59 -17.65
CA LEU A 349 -14.93 -3.19 -18.06
C LEU A 349 -14.93 -2.40 -19.36
N ASP A 350 -15.72 -2.83 -20.33
CA ASP A 350 -15.88 -2.12 -21.62
C ASP A 350 -16.45 -0.72 -21.42
N ASN A 351 -17.44 -0.57 -20.55
CA ASN A 351 -18.02 0.72 -20.21
C ASN A 351 -17.03 1.65 -19.49
N VAL A 352 -16.19 1.11 -18.59
CA VAL A 352 -15.12 1.91 -17.95
C VAL A 352 -14.12 2.39 -19.00
N ASN A 353 -13.67 1.50 -19.87
CA ASN A 353 -12.73 1.83 -20.94
C ASN A 353 -13.28 2.90 -21.87
N ALA A 354 -14.56 2.78 -22.28
CA ALA A 354 -15.21 3.77 -23.13
C ALA A 354 -15.32 5.15 -22.44
N GLY A 355 -15.65 5.17 -21.14
CA GLY A 355 -15.81 6.43 -20.39
C GLY A 355 -14.51 7.15 -20.05
N MET A 356 -13.37 6.44 -20.00
CA MET A 356 -12.08 7.04 -19.65
C MET A 356 -11.34 7.67 -20.82
N PHE A 357 -11.61 7.22 -22.03
CA PHE A 357 -10.90 7.67 -23.24
C PHE A 357 -11.76 8.53 -24.18
N ASN A 358 -13.07 8.64 -23.94
CA ASN A 358 -13.94 9.52 -24.70
C ASN A 358 -14.10 10.85 -23.97
N GLU A 359 -13.68 11.93 -24.60
CA GLU A 359 -14.06 13.31 -24.25
C GLU A 359 -15.59 13.44 -24.40
N THR A 360 -16.33 13.52 -23.31
CA THR A 360 -17.74 13.94 -23.33
C THR A 360 -17.94 15.08 -22.34
#